data_59936347aebdee4c1b5123c4aaf2b96e
#
_entry.id   59936347aebdee4c1b5123c4aaf2b96e
#
_cell.length_a   1.000
_cell.length_b   1.000
_cell.length_c   1.000
_cell.angle_alpha   90.00
_cell.angle_beta   90.00
_cell.angle_gamma   90.00
#
_symmetry.space_group_name_H-M   'P 1'
#
loop_
_entity.id
_entity.type
_entity.pdbx_description
1 polymer ?
#
loop_
_entity_poly.entity_id
_entity_poly.type
_entity_poly.pdbx_seq_one_letter_code
_entity_poly.pdbx_strand_id
1 'polypeptide(L)'
;MIAVLSESMRHLLFLFLLTSAFGSLAEAIGEVDTVFKLIGPDHKIVVDAYDDPSVKGVTCYVSRAKTGGIRGGLGLAEDKAEASIACRQTGPISFAKPVKRQEEMFSERISLVFKRLRVVRMVDVARNTLVYLTYSDRVIEGSPQNSVTAVPVDLSLPIPVK
;
A
#
# COMPACT_ATOMS: atom_id res chain seq x y z
N MET A 1 19.30 -54.73 17.25
CA MET A 1 19.07 -53.54 18.10
C MET A 1 19.44 -52.31 17.28
N ILE A 2 18.78 -52.13 16.14
CA ILE A 2 18.96 -50.97 15.24
C ILE A 2 17.61 -50.79 14.52
N ALA A 3 16.73 -49.94 14.98
CA ALA A 3 15.57 -49.44 14.21
C ALA A 3 14.59 -48.61 15.10
N VAL A 4 15.04 -47.52 15.70
CA VAL A 4 14.09 -46.58 16.39
C VAL A 4 14.48 -45.10 16.19
N LEU A 5 15.38 -44.78 15.25
CA LEU A 5 15.84 -43.38 15.07
C LEU A 5 15.36 -42.74 13.78
N SER A 6 14.33 -43.26 13.09
CA SER A 6 13.91 -42.78 11.78
C SER A 6 12.62 -41.95 11.75
N GLU A 7 11.78 -41.96 12.76
CA GLU A 7 10.48 -41.28 12.70
C GLU A 7 10.49 -39.85 13.24
N SER A 8 11.37 -39.55 14.16
CA SER A 8 11.44 -38.21 14.76
C SER A 8 12.03 -37.11 13.80
N MET A 9 12.79 -37.52 12.80
CA MET A 9 13.44 -36.61 11.85
C MET A 9 12.54 -36.24 10.65
N ARG A 10 11.49 -37.02 10.37
CA ARG A 10 10.52 -36.73 9.29
C ARG A 10 9.50 -35.66 9.66
N HIS A 11 9.24 -35.44 10.94
CA HIS A 11 8.31 -34.37 11.38
C HIS A 11 8.95 -32.99 11.53
N LEU A 12 10.28 -32.90 11.55
CA LEU A 12 10.99 -31.61 11.63
C LEU A 12 11.14 -30.94 10.26
N LEU A 13 10.98 -31.67 9.15
CA LEU A 13 11.10 -31.11 7.79
C LEU A 13 9.81 -30.52 7.23
N PHE A 14 8.68 -30.71 7.91
CA PHE A 14 7.37 -30.22 7.45
C PHE A 14 6.94 -28.87 8.04
N LEU A 15 7.74 -28.27 8.93
CA LEU A 15 7.37 -27.05 9.63
C LEU A 15 7.98 -25.77 9.03
N PHE A 16 8.53 -25.83 7.81
CA PHE A 16 9.19 -24.65 7.20
C PHE A 16 8.59 -24.23 5.85
N LEU A 17 7.34 -24.57 5.58
CA LEU A 17 6.56 -23.86 4.56
C LEU A 17 5.80 -22.69 5.21
N LEU A 18 6.53 -21.73 5.75
CA LEU A 18 5.97 -20.41 5.99
C LEU A 18 5.59 -19.84 4.62
N THR A 19 4.31 -19.87 4.31
CA THR A 19 3.72 -19.12 3.23
C THR A 19 4.06 -17.64 3.44
N SER A 20 5.01 -17.13 2.68
CA SER A 20 5.28 -15.70 2.59
C SER A 20 4.02 -15.04 2.05
N ALA A 21 3.19 -14.51 2.93
CA ALA A 21 2.17 -13.55 2.55
C ALA A 21 2.94 -12.30 2.09
N PHE A 22 3.17 -12.19 0.77
CA PHE A 22 3.63 -10.95 0.16
C PHE A 22 2.52 -9.92 0.32
N GLY A 23 2.50 -9.22 1.47
CA GLY A 23 1.84 -7.94 1.56
C GLY A 23 2.58 -7.01 0.58
N SER A 24 1.83 -6.21 -0.20
CA SER A 24 2.42 -5.14 -1.00
C SER A 24 3.15 -4.20 -0.04
N LEU A 25 4.48 -4.28 -0.04
CA LEU A 25 5.32 -3.37 0.73
C LEU A 25 5.47 -2.08 -0.08
N ALA A 26 5.42 -0.94 0.61
CA ALA A 26 5.78 0.33 0.03
C ALA A 26 7.26 0.31 -0.39
N GLU A 27 7.53 0.72 -1.62
CA GLU A 27 8.88 1.01 -2.08
C GLU A 27 9.11 2.52 -2.05
N ALA A 28 10.10 2.98 -1.29
CA ALA A 28 10.46 4.40 -1.25
C ALA A 28 11.12 4.81 -2.57
N ILE A 29 10.47 5.72 -3.30
CA ILE A 29 10.99 6.25 -4.58
C ILE A 29 11.91 7.44 -4.31
N GLY A 30 11.58 8.30 -3.35
CA GLY A 30 12.39 9.45 -2.99
C GLY A 30 11.69 10.40 -2.04
N GLU A 31 12.43 11.43 -1.66
CA GLU A 31 11.96 12.46 -0.75
C GLU A 31 12.53 13.83 -1.10
N VAL A 32 11.82 14.90 -0.72
CA VAL A 32 12.26 16.29 -0.87
C VAL A 32 12.06 17.02 0.45
N ASP A 33 13.14 17.60 0.98
CA ASP A 33 13.07 18.44 2.16
C ASP A 33 12.34 19.75 1.85
N THR A 34 11.46 20.18 2.73
CA THR A 34 10.61 21.35 2.53
C THR A 34 10.87 22.47 3.52
N VAL A 35 11.19 22.15 4.76
CA VAL A 35 11.47 23.14 5.82
C VAL A 35 12.63 22.65 6.67
N PHE A 36 13.71 23.43 6.69
CA PHE A 36 14.87 23.18 7.53
C PHE A 36 14.52 23.25 9.02
N LYS A 37 15.03 22.29 9.80
CA LYS A 37 14.94 22.26 11.25
C LYS A 37 16.32 22.30 11.87
N LEU A 38 16.53 23.22 12.83
CA LEU A 38 17.83 23.35 13.52
C LEU A 38 18.17 22.10 14.35
N ILE A 39 17.15 21.37 14.84
CA ILE A 39 17.31 20.16 15.64
C ILE A 39 16.33 19.09 15.14
N GLY A 40 16.85 17.91 14.82
CA GLY A 40 16.10 16.79 14.26
C GLY A 40 16.00 16.83 12.73
N PRO A 41 15.37 15.84 12.10
CA PRO A 41 15.21 15.78 10.65
C PRO A 41 14.32 16.91 10.13
N ASP A 42 14.53 17.33 8.89
CA ASP A 42 13.73 18.35 8.22
C ASP A 42 12.30 17.87 7.93
N HIS A 43 11.38 18.81 7.73
CA HIS A 43 10.09 18.48 7.12
C HIS A 43 10.31 18.10 5.67
N LYS A 44 9.62 17.06 5.20
CA LYS A 44 9.80 16.56 3.84
C LYS A 44 8.51 16.05 3.22
N ILE A 45 8.52 15.96 1.91
CA ILE A 45 7.54 15.19 1.15
C ILE A 45 8.22 13.90 0.74
N VAL A 46 7.57 12.77 0.98
CA VAL A 46 8.02 11.45 0.54
C VAL A 46 7.11 10.94 -0.57
N VAL A 47 7.67 10.17 -1.49
CA VAL A 47 6.95 9.46 -2.54
C VAL A 47 7.23 7.97 -2.41
N ASP A 48 6.18 7.21 -2.21
CA ASP A 48 6.23 5.75 -2.12
C ASP A 48 5.46 5.12 -3.28
N ALA A 49 5.95 3.98 -3.80
CA ALA A 49 5.28 3.17 -4.82
C ALA A 49 4.67 1.93 -4.19
N TYR A 50 3.51 1.55 -4.70
CA TYR A 50 2.75 0.37 -4.27
C TYR A 50 2.24 -0.36 -5.51
N ASP A 51 2.68 -1.59 -5.71
CA ASP A 51 2.10 -2.45 -6.74
C ASP A 51 0.76 -3.01 -6.30
N ASP A 52 -0.20 -3.09 -7.23
CA ASP A 52 -1.47 -3.75 -6.94
C ASP A 52 -1.25 -5.26 -6.74
N PRO A 53 -1.51 -5.82 -5.54
CA PRO A 53 -1.23 -7.23 -5.25
C PRO A 53 -2.13 -8.22 -6.01
N SER A 54 -3.20 -7.74 -6.64
CA SER A 54 -4.18 -8.57 -7.37
C SER A 54 -4.17 -8.31 -8.88
N VAL A 55 -3.55 -7.21 -9.33
CA VAL A 55 -3.50 -6.79 -10.73
C VAL A 55 -2.06 -6.51 -11.11
N LYS A 56 -1.46 -7.39 -11.89
CA LYS A 56 -0.09 -7.16 -12.38
C LYS A 56 -0.05 -5.98 -13.35
N GLY A 57 1.06 -5.27 -13.37
CA GLY A 57 1.31 -4.17 -14.31
C GLY A 57 0.63 -2.86 -13.93
N VAL A 58 0.17 -2.71 -12.68
CA VAL A 58 -0.34 -1.45 -12.13
C VAL A 58 0.44 -1.08 -10.88
N THR A 59 1.00 0.13 -10.87
CA THR A 59 1.69 0.72 -9.71
C THR A 59 1.05 2.05 -9.36
N CYS A 60 0.84 2.27 -8.06
CA CYS A 60 0.33 3.52 -7.50
C CYS A 60 1.47 4.25 -6.78
N TYR A 61 1.70 5.50 -7.14
CA TYR A 61 2.62 6.41 -6.48
C TYR A 61 1.83 7.30 -5.52
N VAL A 62 2.23 7.30 -4.26
CA VAL A 62 1.58 8.09 -3.21
C VAL A 62 2.57 9.08 -2.65
N SER A 63 2.24 10.37 -2.71
CA SER A 63 3.02 11.42 -2.06
C SER A 63 2.34 11.89 -0.78
N ARG A 64 3.13 12.13 0.26
CA ARG A 64 2.66 12.61 1.56
C ARG A 64 3.71 13.45 2.28
N ALA A 65 3.26 14.40 3.09
CA ALA A 65 4.15 15.17 3.95
C ALA A 65 4.54 14.36 5.19
N LYS A 66 5.82 14.40 5.54
CA LYS A 66 6.35 13.91 6.83
C LYS A 66 6.84 15.09 7.68
N THR A 67 6.39 15.12 8.93
CA THR A 67 6.80 16.14 9.90
C THR A 67 8.17 15.79 10.47
N GLY A 68 9.11 16.71 10.36
CA GLY A 68 10.45 16.62 10.93
C GLY A 68 10.54 17.16 12.37
N GLY A 69 11.77 17.47 12.82
CA GLY A 69 12.10 17.90 14.15
C GLY A 69 12.17 16.74 15.15
N ILE A 70 12.39 17.03 16.43
CA ILE A 70 12.53 16.02 17.48
C ILE A 70 11.27 15.13 17.55
N ARG A 71 10.09 15.74 17.51
CA ARG A 71 8.82 15.03 17.56
C ARG A 71 8.62 14.11 16.34
N GLY A 72 9.01 14.56 15.14
CA GLY A 72 8.96 13.75 13.94
C GLY A 72 9.93 12.58 13.97
N GLY A 73 11.17 12.82 14.42
CA GLY A 73 12.18 11.78 14.57
C GLY A 73 11.82 10.71 15.61
N LEU A 74 11.04 11.06 16.64
CA LEU A 74 10.51 10.13 17.65
C LEU A 74 9.16 9.49 17.23
N GLY A 75 8.63 9.83 16.06
CA GLY A 75 7.31 9.37 15.61
C GLY A 75 6.13 9.97 16.41
N LEU A 76 6.36 11.00 17.22
CA LEU A 76 5.37 11.66 18.06
C LEU A 76 4.66 12.82 17.34
N ALA A 77 5.12 13.21 16.15
CA ALA A 77 4.47 14.24 15.36
C ALA A 77 3.26 13.66 14.63
N GLU A 78 2.23 14.47 14.53
CA GLU A 78 1.05 14.16 13.73
C GLU A 78 1.32 14.64 12.30
N ASP A 79 1.55 13.70 11.37
CA ASP A 79 1.66 14.04 9.96
C ASP A 79 0.30 14.53 9.43
N LYS A 80 0.35 15.51 8.53
CA LYS A 80 -0.87 15.95 7.85
C LYS A 80 -1.49 14.76 7.11
N ALA A 81 -2.80 14.62 7.24
CA ALA A 81 -3.56 13.52 6.64
C ALA A 81 -3.71 13.64 5.10
N GLU A 82 -3.03 14.59 4.48
CA GLU A 82 -3.08 14.87 3.06
C GLU A 82 -2.14 13.93 2.32
N ALA A 83 -2.71 13.14 1.41
CA ALA A 83 -1.95 12.32 0.48
C ALA A 83 -2.51 12.49 -0.93
N SER A 84 -1.64 12.50 -1.92
CA SER A 84 -1.99 12.47 -3.33
C SER A 84 -1.63 11.12 -3.92
N ILE A 85 -2.44 10.62 -4.87
CA ILE A 85 -2.21 9.35 -5.53
C ILE A 85 -2.21 9.48 -7.05
N ALA A 86 -1.29 8.77 -7.70
CA ALA A 86 -1.25 8.61 -9.13
C ALA A 86 -0.94 7.14 -9.47
N CYS A 87 -1.94 6.39 -9.93
CA CYS A 87 -1.72 5.03 -10.41
C CYS A 87 -1.51 5.01 -11.92
N ARG A 88 -0.61 4.15 -12.37
CA ARG A 88 -0.23 4.02 -13.79
C ARG A 88 -0.08 2.56 -14.17
N GLN A 89 -0.33 2.29 -15.43
CA GLN A 89 0.12 1.04 -16.03
C GLN A 89 1.65 1.10 -16.16
N THR A 90 2.34 0.17 -15.52
CA THR A 90 3.81 0.04 -15.50
C THR A 90 4.28 -1.22 -16.22
N GLY A 91 3.33 -2.04 -16.69
CA GLY A 91 3.59 -3.26 -17.45
C GLY A 91 2.31 -3.81 -18.07
N PRO A 92 2.35 -4.97 -18.73
CA PRO A 92 1.15 -5.63 -19.23
C PRO A 92 0.18 -5.94 -18.09
N ILE A 93 -1.06 -5.44 -18.19
CA ILE A 93 -2.09 -5.72 -17.18
C ILE A 93 -2.52 -7.18 -17.29
N SER A 94 -2.54 -7.88 -16.16
CA SER A 94 -3.07 -9.23 -16.08
C SER A 94 -3.69 -9.52 -14.71
N PHE A 95 -4.68 -10.42 -14.70
CA PHE A 95 -5.45 -10.82 -13.53
C PHE A 95 -5.23 -12.31 -13.27
N ALA A 96 -4.64 -12.67 -12.13
CA ALA A 96 -4.46 -14.08 -11.76
C ALA A 96 -5.79 -14.73 -11.35
N LYS A 97 -6.74 -13.94 -10.85
CA LYS A 97 -8.10 -14.36 -10.42
C LYS A 97 -9.05 -13.17 -10.49
N PRO A 98 -10.38 -13.40 -10.48
CA PRO A 98 -11.35 -12.33 -10.43
C PRO A 98 -11.16 -11.42 -9.22
N VAL A 99 -11.22 -10.12 -9.44
CA VAL A 99 -11.05 -9.08 -8.40
C VAL A 99 -12.39 -8.70 -7.80
N LYS A 100 -12.40 -8.21 -6.57
CA LYS A 100 -13.60 -7.66 -5.95
C LYS A 100 -13.93 -6.30 -6.56
N ARG A 101 -15.23 -5.94 -6.60
CA ARG A 101 -15.68 -4.62 -7.06
C ARG A 101 -15.07 -3.49 -6.26
N GLN A 102 -14.80 -3.73 -4.97
CA GLN A 102 -14.10 -2.82 -4.08
C GLN A 102 -13.23 -3.63 -3.11
N GLU A 103 -11.98 -3.24 -2.96
CA GLU A 103 -11.02 -3.92 -2.09
C GLU A 103 -9.95 -2.94 -1.60
N GLU A 104 -9.64 -2.99 -0.29
CA GLU A 104 -8.48 -2.30 0.26
C GLU A 104 -7.21 -3.00 -0.23
N MET A 105 -6.36 -2.26 -0.92
CA MET A 105 -5.13 -2.75 -1.51
C MET A 105 -3.96 -2.61 -0.56
N PHE A 106 -3.97 -1.50 0.18
CA PHE A 106 -2.88 -1.08 1.02
C PHE A 106 -3.39 -0.24 2.20
N SER A 107 -2.76 -0.43 3.37
CA SER A 107 -3.02 0.36 4.56
C SER A 107 -1.74 0.55 5.35
N GLU A 108 -1.35 1.79 5.61
CA GLU A 108 -0.18 2.15 6.40
C GLU A 108 -0.56 3.03 7.60
N ARG A 109 0.06 2.75 8.74
CA ARG A 109 -0.07 3.64 9.91
C ARG A 109 0.80 4.88 9.71
N ILE A 110 0.21 6.05 9.70
CA ILE A 110 0.89 7.34 9.53
C ILE A 110 0.99 8.16 10.82
N SER A 111 0.40 7.69 11.91
CA SER A 111 0.58 8.29 13.24
C SER A 111 0.52 7.25 14.34
N LEU A 112 1.14 7.55 15.50
CA LEU A 112 1.10 6.67 16.67
C LEU A 112 -0.31 6.51 17.26
N VAL A 113 -1.17 7.49 17.04
CA VAL A 113 -2.40 7.58 17.84
C VAL A 113 -3.63 7.10 17.12
N PHE A 114 -3.74 6.95 15.79
CA PHE A 114 -4.98 6.40 15.16
C PHE A 114 -5.16 6.72 13.67
N LYS A 115 -4.21 7.38 12.98
CA LYS A 115 -4.36 7.68 11.55
C LYS A 115 -3.77 6.57 10.70
N ARG A 116 -4.55 6.08 9.75
CA ARG A 116 -4.11 5.17 8.71
C ARG A 116 -4.34 5.79 7.35
N LEU A 117 -3.33 5.74 6.50
CA LEU A 117 -3.49 5.95 5.08
C LEU A 117 -4.00 4.65 4.48
N ARG A 118 -5.05 4.74 3.66
CA ARG A 118 -5.63 3.61 2.94
C ARG A 118 -5.65 3.88 1.45
N VAL A 119 -5.43 2.83 0.69
CA VAL A 119 -5.65 2.82 -0.75
C VAL A 119 -6.67 1.73 -1.08
N VAL A 120 -7.77 2.13 -1.66
CA VAL A 120 -8.88 1.26 -2.05
C VAL A 120 -9.00 1.24 -3.56
N ARG A 121 -8.99 0.03 -4.15
CA ARG A 121 -9.33 -0.18 -5.56
C ARG A 121 -10.82 -0.39 -5.70
N MET A 122 -11.41 0.26 -6.68
CA MET A 122 -12.78 0.06 -7.17
C MET A 122 -12.73 -0.32 -8.65
N VAL A 123 -13.74 -1.02 -9.14
CA VAL A 123 -13.85 -1.38 -10.56
C VAL A 123 -15.04 -0.67 -11.18
N ASP A 124 -14.79 0.23 -12.12
CA ASP A 124 -15.80 0.76 -13.02
C ASP A 124 -15.97 -0.23 -14.18
N VAL A 125 -16.91 -1.15 -14.02
CA VAL A 125 -17.19 -2.21 -15.00
C VAL A 125 -17.66 -1.63 -16.33
N ALA A 126 -18.44 -0.54 -16.29
CA ALA A 126 -18.99 0.08 -17.49
C ALA A 126 -17.91 0.68 -18.40
N ARG A 127 -16.80 1.14 -17.79
CA ARG A 127 -15.68 1.77 -18.53
C ARG A 127 -14.44 0.90 -18.56
N ASN A 128 -14.51 -0.35 -18.07
CA ASN A 128 -13.40 -1.27 -17.97
C ASN A 128 -12.16 -0.62 -17.32
N THR A 129 -12.36 0.04 -16.17
CA THR A 129 -11.36 0.91 -15.56
C THR A 129 -11.16 0.56 -14.08
N LEU A 130 -9.89 0.51 -13.65
CA LEU A 130 -9.52 0.40 -12.25
C LEU A 130 -9.44 1.80 -11.65
N VAL A 131 -10.18 2.06 -10.58
CA VAL A 131 -10.20 3.34 -9.87
C VAL A 131 -9.58 3.16 -8.51
N TYR A 132 -8.60 4.00 -8.16
CA TYR A 132 -7.91 3.94 -6.88
C TYR A 132 -8.17 5.21 -6.08
N LEU A 133 -8.65 5.03 -4.87
CA LEU A 133 -8.93 6.09 -3.90
C LEU A 133 -7.94 5.98 -2.75
N THR A 134 -7.22 7.07 -2.45
CA THR A 134 -6.50 7.18 -1.19
C THR A 134 -7.23 8.12 -0.24
N TYR A 135 -7.27 7.74 1.02
CA TYR A 135 -7.79 8.58 2.10
C TYR A 135 -7.12 8.20 3.42
N SER A 136 -7.22 9.07 4.41
CA SER A 136 -6.76 8.78 5.78
C SER A 136 -7.92 8.70 6.74
N ASP A 137 -7.91 7.69 7.62
CA ASP A 137 -8.88 7.60 8.71
C ASP A 137 -8.74 8.82 9.61
N ARG A 138 -9.86 9.43 9.98
CA ARG A 138 -9.94 10.43 11.05
C ARG A 138 -10.72 9.86 12.22
N VAL A 139 -10.22 10.11 13.43
CA VAL A 139 -10.88 9.72 14.68
C VAL A 139 -11.79 10.84 15.19
N ILE A 140 -11.67 12.05 14.63
CA ILE A 140 -12.41 13.26 15.07
C ILE A 140 -13.26 13.76 13.90
N GLU A 141 -14.36 14.44 14.20
CA GLU A 141 -15.34 14.97 13.24
C GLU A 141 -14.71 15.67 12.01
N GLY A 142 -15.30 15.44 10.86
CA GLY A 142 -14.95 16.04 9.58
C GLY A 142 -14.69 15.01 8.48
N SER A 143 -14.78 15.45 7.21
CA SER A 143 -14.51 14.61 6.06
C SER A 143 -13.01 14.32 5.94
N PRO A 144 -12.60 13.06 5.67
CA PRO A 144 -11.21 12.73 5.44
C PRO A 144 -10.72 13.37 4.13
N GLN A 145 -9.47 13.84 4.14
CA GLN A 145 -8.76 14.23 2.92
C GLN A 145 -8.62 13.00 2.02
N ASN A 146 -8.89 13.17 0.74
CA ASN A 146 -8.85 12.07 -0.21
C ASN A 146 -8.34 12.53 -1.58
N SER A 147 -7.87 11.56 -2.36
CA SER A 147 -7.46 11.75 -3.75
C SER A 147 -7.80 10.50 -4.55
N VAL A 148 -8.14 10.67 -5.82
CA VAL A 148 -8.56 9.59 -6.71
C VAL A 148 -7.76 9.61 -8.00
N THR A 149 -7.48 8.43 -8.54
CA THR A 149 -6.87 8.22 -9.85
C THR A 149 -7.50 7.02 -10.53
N ALA A 150 -7.34 6.90 -11.85
CA ALA A 150 -7.90 5.81 -12.63
C ALA A 150 -6.89 5.27 -13.63
N VAL A 151 -6.93 3.95 -13.84
CA VAL A 151 -6.12 3.23 -14.83
C VAL A 151 -7.09 2.50 -15.76
N PRO A 152 -7.29 2.97 -16.99
CA PRO A 152 -8.10 2.25 -17.96
C PRO A 152 -7.40 0.94 -18.34
N VAL A 153 -8.19 -0.11 -18.50
CA VAL A 153 -7.75 -1.41 -19.00
C VAL A 153 -8.22 -1.57 -20.43
N ASP A 154 -7.39 -2.15 -21.28
CA ASP A 154 -7.75 -2.39 -22.67
C ASP A 154 -9.10 -3.10 -22.77
N LEU A 155 -9.99 -2.63 -23.65
CA LEU A 155 -11.33 -3.19 -23.84
C LEU A 155 -11.31 -4.63 -24.33
N SER A 156 -10.22 -5.07 -24.96
CA SER A 156 -10.02 -6.48 -25.35
C SER A 156 -9.74 -7.40 -24.17
N LEU A 157 -9.44 -6.83 -22.99
CA LEU A 157 -9.19 -7.53 -21.72
C LEU A 157 -10.23 -7.09 -20.67
N PRO A 158 -11.46 -7.61 -20.67
CA PRO A 158 -12.45 -7.27 -19.66
C PRO A 158 -11.96 -7.58 -18.25
N ILE A 159 -12.13 -6.64 -17.32
CA ILE A 159 -11.74 -6.85 -15.91
C ILE A 159 -12.63 -7.95 -15.32
N PRO A 160 -12.05 -9.10 -14.88
CA PRO A 160 -12.82 -10.17 -14.26
C PRO A 160 -13.24 -9.76 -12.85
N VAL A 161 -14.54 -9.60 -12.60
CA VAL A 161 -15.10 -9.17 -11.31
C VAL A 161 -15.88 -10.32 -10.66
N LYS A 162 -15.79 -10.41 -9.32
CA LYS A 162 -16.56 -11.35 -8.48
C LYS A 162 -17.33 -10.63 -7.39
#